data_b0a3ea017fd8e543331aa28e42a6de25
#
_entry.id   b0a3ea017fd8e543331aa28e42a6de25
#
_cell.length_a   1.000
_cell.length_b   1.000
_cell.length_c   1.000
_cell.angle_alpha   90.00
_cell.angle_beta   90.00
_cell.angle_gamma   90.00
#
_symmetry.space_group_name_H-M   'P 1'
#
loop_
_entity.id
_entity.type
_entity.pdbx_description
1 polymer ?
#
loop_
_entity_poly.entity_id
_entity_poly.type
_entity_poly.pdbx_seq_one_letter_code
_entity_poly.pdbx_strand_id
1 'polypeptide(L)'
;VEDKAGNVSHSAPLTVTVDTQTAINSIELVNDTGIPDDNLTNAVRPHFRVTVPDDVNAVRLSIDGGKTWVDAKRTSAGVWDYSWLTDVTEGAHTLTVEATDVAGNTVKETMSFTVDTTLSVPLIALDSADDSGVRGDELTRVNRPTFLLDNIDNDARHVTVEVQHGSTREVLKATQGANGRWSFTPAGDWADGQYTLTVKVEDEAGNIRQSAPLTVTVDTQTAIDGIELVNDHGISGDNLTNALRPEFRVTTPGDVNTVRLSLDGDTNWVNATKNAAGVWEYNWPGDVGEGKHTLTVEATDAAGNTATRTLEFTIDTTLSVPVITLDSADDSGNRGDNVTSVRSPGFTIENIDPDANRVTVQIAHDGSSREVELTQTGGRWHFTPDSAWTDGSYTLTVKVEDNAGNIRYSTPLDVKVDTHTSINHIELVNDNGVPDDNLTNEMRPQFRVTVPEDVTVVRLSLDGSGDWVNATAGATKGEWNYSWPSDVGEGKHVLTVEVTDAAGNTATKALDFRIDTRLSEPVITLNSADDTGVPGDG
;
A
#
# COMPACT_ATOMS: atom_id res chain seq x y z
N VAL A 1 120.82 -32.90 -39.06
CA VAL A 1 121.89 -33.86 -38.76
C VAL A 1 122.81 -33.78 -39.96
N GLU A 2 124.13 -33.67 -39.68
CA GLU A 2 125.23 -33.72 -40.71
C GLU A 2 125.97 -35.04 -40.53
N ASP A 3 126.18 -35.69 -41.68
CA ASP A 3 126.97 -36.95 -41.72
C ASP A 3 128.48 -36.67 -41.85
N LYS A 4 129.37 -37.69 -41.73
CA LYS A 4 130.81 -37.54 -41.85
C LYS A 4 131.31 -37.16 -43.27
N ALA A 5 130.47 -37.15 -44.20
CA ALA A 5 130.76 -36.74 -45.63
C ALA A 5 130.27 -35.30 -45.92
N GLY A 6 129.69 -34.58 -44.88
CA GLY A 6 129.26 -33.24 -45.05
C GLY A 6 127.78 -33.11 -45.59
N ASN A 7 127.01 -34.22 -45.64
CA ASN A 7 125.62 -34.14 -46.07
C ASN A 7 124.78 -33.70 -44.89
N VAL A 8 123.96 -32.64 -45.14
CA VAL A 8 123.11 -32.08 -44.15
C VAL A 8 121.66 -32.49 -44.43
N SER A 9 120.97 -33.09 -43.46
CA SER A 9 119.55 -33.35 -43.51
C SER A 9 118.92 -32.59 -42.30
N HIS A 10 117.95 -31.83 -42.70
CA HIS A 10 117.12 -31.06 -41.70
C HIS A 10 115.85 -31.85 -41.46
N SER A 11 115.43 -31.90 -40.19
CA SER A 11 114.12 -32.36 -39.87
C SER A 11 113.04 -31.33 -40.39
N ALA A 12 111.85 -31.79 -40.64
CA ALA A 12 110.73 -30.86 -40.87
C ALA A 12 110.64 -30.01 -39.61
N PRO A 13 110.31 -28.71 -39.74
CA PRO A 13 110.11 -27.83 -38.59
C PRO A 13 108.96 -28.39 -37.70
N LEU A 14 109.18 -28.50 -36.44
CA LEU A 14 108.17 -28.83 -35.46
C LEU A 14 107.63 -27.52 -34.96
N THR A 15 106.31 -27.27 -35.22
CA THR A 15 105.60 -26.15 -34.65
C THR A 15 105.09 -26.56 -33.22
N VAL A 16 105.49 -25.87 -32.25
CA VAL A 16 104.96 -26.04 -30.90
C VAL A 16 104.17 -24.79 -30.53
N THR A 17 102.91 -24.97 -30.17
CA THR A 17 102.10 -23.90 -29.61
C THR A 17 102.21 -24.02 -28.11
N VAL A 18 102.56 -22.91 -27.46
CA VAL A 18 102.56 -22.79 -25.99
C VAL A 18 101.29 -21.97 -25.64
N ASP A 19 100.42 -22.62 -24.96
CA ASP A 19 99.21 -21.99 -24.43
C ASP A 19 99.25 -22.18 -22.87
N THR A 20 99.08 -21.05 -22.18
CA THR A 20 99.20 -20.97 -20.70
C THR A 20 97.98 -20.38 -20.02
N GLN A 21 96.94 -20.05 -20.81
CA GLN A 21 95.82 -19.37 -20.27
C GLN A 21 94.48 -19.86 -20.90
N THR A 22 93.48 -19.98 -20.08
CA THR A 22 92.07 -20.15 -20.54
C THR A 22 91.17 -19.22 -19.75
N ALA A 23 89.95 -19.00 -20.24
CA ALA A 23 88.99 -18.06 -19.64
C ALA A 23 87.54 -18.59 -19.71
N ILE A 24 86.71 -18.08 -18.85
CA ILE A 24 85.26 -18.14 -18.94
C ILE A 24 84.79 -16.73 -19.31
N ASN A 25 84.20 -16.58 -20.50
CA ASN A 25 83.76 -15.26 -21.01
C ASN A 25 82.45 -14.78 -20.38
N SER A 26 81.50 -15.71 -20.17
CA SER A 26 80.26 -15.45 -19.45
C SER A 26 79.62 -16.73 -18.92
N ILE A 27 78.86 -16.58 -17.87
CA ILE A 27 77.95 -17.58 -17.31
C ILE A 27 76.55 -16.93 -17.32
N GLU A 28 75.55 -17.60 -17.90
CA GLU A 28 74.18 -17.12 -18.07
C GLU A 28 73.21 -18.17 -17.48
N LEU A 29 72.23 -17.72 -16.72
CA LEU A 29 71.05 -18.51 -16.35
C LEU A 29 70.03 -18.36 -17.48
N VAL A 30 69.89 -19.38 -18.34
CA VAL A 30 69.06 -19.29 -19.57
C VAL A 30 67.56 -19.25 -19.29
N ASN A 31 67.13 -19.97 -18.29
CA ASN A 31 65.76 -19.94 -17.81
C ASN A 31 65.63 -19.01 -16.58
N ASP A 32 66.18 -17.82 -16.73
CA ASP A 32 65.98 -16.67 -15.84
C ASP A 32 64.56 -16.16 -16.04
N THR A 33 63.67 -16.45 -15.07
CA THR A 33 62.25 -16.18 -15.17
C THR A 33 61.91 -14.90 -14.43
N GLY A 34 60.72 -14.30 -14.74
CA GLY A 34 60.32 -13.06 -14.08
C GLY A 34 61.08 -11.83 -14.58
N ILE A 35 62.06 -11.33 -13.78
CA ILE A 35 62.89 -10.19 -14.21
C ILE A 35 64.12 -10.70 -14.94
N PRO A 36 64.37 -10.32 -16.19
CA PRO A 36 65.56 -10.76 -16.93
C PRO A 36 66.85 -10.27 -16.28
N ASP A 37 67.93 -11.13 -16.33
CA ASP A 37 69.31 -10.85 -15.92
C ASP A 37 69.52 -10.56 -14.43
N ASP A 38 68.55 -10.97 -13.54
CA ASP A 38 68.69 -10.85 -12.07
C ASP A 38 69.16 -12.16 -11.42
N ASN A 39 69.24 -13.24 -12.20
CA ASN A 39 69.62 -14.59 -11.76
C ASN A 39 68.66 -15.20 -10.74
N LEU A 40 67.39 -14.77 -10.77
CA LEU A 40 66.29 -15.30 -9.97
C LEU A 40 65.36 -16.13 -10.86
N THR A 41 65.06 -17.34 -10.47
CA THR A 41 64.23 -18.23 -11.33
C THR A 41 63.28 -19.07 -10.50
N ASN A 42 62.05 -19.31 -11.05
CA ASN A 42 61.13 -20.31 -10.54
C ASN A 42 61.37 -21.72 -11.08
N ALA A 43 62.41 -21.89 -11.92
CA ALA A 43 62.72 -23.17 -12.49
C ALA A 43 63.53 -24.02 -11.53
N VAL A 44 62.93 -25.06 -10.94
CA VAL A 44 63.63 -26.03 -10.07
C VAL A 44 64.75 -26.77 -10.75
N ARG A 45 64.83 -26.76 -12.10
CA ARG A 45 65.89 -27.31 -12.91
C ARG A 45 66.51 -26.22 -13.76
N PRO A 46 67.42 -25.42 -13.17
CA PRO A 46 68.03 -24.30 -13.86
C PRO A 46 68.87 -24.77 -15.07
N HIS A 47 68.85 -23.96 -16.13
CA HIS A 47 69.61 -24.17 -17.34
C HIS A 47 70.66 -23.08 -17.45
N PHE A 48 71.91 -23.49 -17.53
CA PHE A 48 73.02 -22.56 -17.63
C PHE A 48 73.72 -22.69 -18.99
N ARG A 49 74.15 -21.54 -19.50
CA ARG A 49 75.02 -21.39 -20.66
C ARG A 49 76.33 -20.80 -20.21
N VAL A 50 77.43 -21.42 -20.67
CA VAL A 50 78.79 -20.94 -20.44
C VAL A 50 79.44 -20.64 -21.77
N THR A 51 79.97 -19.42 -21.92
CA THR A 51 80.73 -19.03 -23.10
C THR A 51 82.22 -18.98 -22.75
N VAL A 52 83.02 -19.65 -23.57
CA VAL A 52 84.46 -19.85 -23.36
C VAL A 52 85.19 -19.69 -24.70
N PRO A 53 86.52 -19.54 -24.74
CA PRO A 53 87.29 -19.65 -25.95
C PRO A 53 87.10 -20.99 -26.68
N ASP A 54 87.32 -20.98 -28.02
CA ASP A 54 87.05 -22.12 -28.87
C ASP A 54 87.93 -23.36 -28.62
N ASP A 55 89.07 -23.16 -27.99
CA ASP A 55 90.07 -24.18 -27.58
C ASP A 55 89.69 -24.89 -26.29
N VAL A 56 88.69 -24.45 -25.56
CA VAL A 56 88.11 -25.15 -24.44
C VAL A 56 87.49 -26.48 -24.84
N ASN A 57 87.93 -27.59 -24.28
CA ASN A 57 87.48 -28.93 -24.61
C ASN A 57 86.58 -29.58 -23.55
N ALA A 58 86.52 -29.00 -22.32
CA ALA A 58 85.63 -29.47 -21.26
C ALA A 58 85.17 -28.31 -20.39
N VAL A 59 83.85 -28.32 -20.08
CA VAL A 59 83.24 -27.41 -19.12
C VAL A 59 82.43 -28.27 -18.14
N ARG A 60 82.62 -28.07 -16.85
CA ARG A 60 81.86 -28.75 -15.81
C ARG A 60 81.33 -27.76 -14.77
N LEU A 61 80.19 -28.11 -14.19
CA LEU A 61 79.43 -27.26 -13.30
C LEU A 61 79.26 -27.98 -11.94
N SER A 62 79.21 -27.20 -10.89
CA SER A 62 78.99 -27.66 -9.49
C SER A 62 78.16 -26.62 -8.75
N ILE A 63 77.14 -27.05 -8.01
CA ILE A 63 76.33 -26.20 -7.13
C ILE A 63 76.56 -26.49 -5.63
N ASP A 64 77.49 -27.41 -5.30
CA ASP A 64 77.81 -27.85 -3.96
C ASP A 64 79.19 -27.45 -3.52
N GLY A 65 79.76 -26.41 -4.11
CA GLY A 65 81.11 -25.91 -3.83
C GLY A 65 82.20 -26.79 -4.37
N GLY A 66 81.99 -27.52 -5.46
CA GLY A 66 82.97 -28.35 -6.16
C GLY A 66 83.11 -29.77 -5.58
N LYS A 67 82.18 -30.24 -4.75
CA LYS A 67 82.16 -31.61 -4.23
C LYS A 67 81.67 -32.60 -5.29
N THR A 68 80.69 -32.23 -6.05
CA THR A 68 80.20 -32.99 -7.20
C THR A 68 80.19 -32.10 -8.46
N TRP A 69 80.56 -32.71 -9.58
CA TRP A 69 80.68 -32.03 -10.84
C TRP A 69 79.81 -32.71 -11.92
N VAL A 70 79.22 -31.91 -12.77
CA VAL A 70 78.43 -32.36 -13.94
C VAL A 70 79.03 -31.75 -15.21
N ASP A 71 79.15 -32.54 -16.28
CA ASP A 71 79.69 -32.07 -17.54
C ASP A 71 78.67 -31.36 -18.39
N ALA A 72 79.04 -30.17 -18.85
CA ALA A 72 78.23 -29.45 -19.81
C ALA A 72 78.36 -30.05 -21.21
N LYS A 73 77.35 -29.80 -22.03
CA LYS A 73 77.34 -30.23 -23.43
C LYS A 73 77.67 -29.06 -24.35
N ARG A 74 78.69 -29.26 -25.21
CA ARG A 74 79.06 -28.27 -26.23
C ARG A 74 77.94 -28.20 -27.30
N THR A 75 77.37 -27.01 -27.48
CA THR A 75 76.28 -26.77 -28.46
C THR A 75 76.77 -26.06 -29.72
N SER A 76 77.81 -25.26 -29.59
CA SER A 76 78.52 -24.62 -30.73
C SER A 76 79.95 -24.30 -30.33
N ALA A 77 80.76 -23.69 -31.22
CA ALA A 77 82.08 -23.20 -30.91
C ALA A 77 82.07 -22.24 -29.72
N GLY A 78 82.81 -22.52 -28.67
CA GLY A 78 82.87 -21.68 -27.46
C GLY A 78 81.64 -21.63 -26.61
N VAL A 79 80.55 -22.38 -26.91
CA VAL A 79 79.29 -22.35 -26.16
C VAL A 79 78.94 -23.72 -25.59
N TRP A 80 78.71 -23.76 -24.27
CA TRP A 80 78.37 -24.96 -23.51
C TRP A 80 77.09 -24.75 -22.73
N ASP A 81 76.13 -25.70 -22.82
CA ASP A 81 74.87 -25.67 -22.09
C ASP A 81 74.74 -26.85 -21.15
N TYR A 82 74.12 -26.60 -19.98
CA TYR A 82 73.76 -27.65 -19.04
C TYR A 82 72.37 -27.34 -18.42
N SER A 83 71.42 -28.26 -18.52
CA SER A 83 70.18 -28.27 -17.78
C SER A 83 70.31 -29.20 -16.58
N TRP A 84 70.03 -28.66 -15.40
CA TRP A 84 70.04 -29.44 -14.21
C TRP A 84 69.05 -30.58 -14.24
N LEU A 85 69.41 -31.81 -13.96
CA LEU A 85 68.58 -33.00 -14.10
C LEU A 85 67.74 -33.33 -12.87
N THR A 86 68.18 -32.86 -11.71
CA THR A 86 67.49 -33.00 -10.42
C THR A 86 67.00 -31.64 -9.96
N ASP A 87 65.97 -31.65 -9.13
CA ASP A 87 65.40 -30.38 -8.60
C ASP A 87 66.45 -29.74 -7.66
N VAL A 88 66.74 -28.49 -7.89
CA VAL A 88 67.55 -27.63 -7.03
C VAL A 88 66.65 -27.09 -5.93
N THR A 89 67.08 -27.06 -4.71
CA THR A 89 66.26 -26.61 -3.56
C THR A 89 65.99 -25.13 -3.64
N GLU A 90 64.90 -24.72 -3.00
CA GLU A 90 64.55 -23.34 -2.74
C GLU A 90 65.69 -22.55 -2.11
N GLY A 91 65.88 -21.29 -2.52
CA GLY A 91 66.83 -20.35 -1.93
C GLY A 91 68.02 -20.02 -2.79
N ALA A 92 69.01 -19.34 -2.19
CA ALA A 92 70.24 -18.88 -2.84
C ALA A 92 71.24 -19.98 -3.06
N HIS A 93 71.87 -20.05 -4.22
CA HIS A 93 72.88 -21.02 -4.64
C HIS A 93 74.05 -20.32 -5.28
N THR A 94 75.21 -21.02 -5.27
CA THR A 94 76.39 -20.58 -6.01
C THR A 94 76.73 -21.65 -7.02
N LEU A 95 76.69 -21.31 -8.27
CA LEU A 95 77.19 -22.10 -9.37
C LEU A 95 78.72 -21.90 -9.46
N THR A 96 79.50 -22.97 -9.47
CA THR A 96 80.90 -22.96 -9.81
C THR A 96 81.07 -23.61 -11.18
N VAL A 97 81.70 -22.93 -12.09
CA VAL A 97 82.06 -23.43 -13.42
C VAL A 97 83.56 -23.61 -13.51
N GLU A 98 83.97 -24.74 -14.07
CA GLU A 98 85.39 -25.01 -14.39
C GLU A 98 85.47 -25.30 -15.88
N ALA A 99 86.33 -24.54 -16.57
CA ALA A 99 86.64 -24.74 -17.98
C ALA A 99 88.10 -25.26 -18.14
N THR A 100 88.27 -26.24 -19.03
CA THR A 100 89.57 -26.80 -19.35
C THR A 100 89.81 -26.75 -20.84
N ASP A 101 90.97 -26.20 -21.27
CA ASP A 101 91.33 -26.12 -22.70
C ASP A 101 92.10 -27.37 -23.18
N VAL A 102 92.42 -27.40 -24.44
CA VAL A 102 93.17 -28.52 -25.09
C VAL A 102 94.59 -28.62 -24.58
N ALA A 103 95.18 -27.54 -24.02
CA ALA A 103 96.50 -27.50 -23.44
C ALA A 103 96.51 -27.98 -21.94
N GLY A 104 95.30 -28.12 -21.32
CA GLY A 104 95.16 -28.54 -19.92
C GLY A 104 95.10 -27.38 -18.93
N ASN A 105 95.05 -26.11 -19.40
CA ASN A 105 94.84 -25.00 -18.47
C ASN A 105 93.41 -25.04 -17.95
N THR A 106 93.23 -24.68 -16.68
CA THR A 106 91.93 -24.67 -16.04
C THR A 106 91.66 -23.31 -15.41
N VAL A 107 90.37 -22.83 -15.50
CA VAL A 107 89.88 -21.63 -14.85
C VAL A 107 88.60 -21.97 -14.12
N LYS A 108 88.34 -21.29 -13.02
CA LYS A 108 87.08 -21.40 -12.26
C LYS A 108 86.51 -20.02 -12.07
N GLU A 109 85.17 -19.93 -12.31
CA GLU A 109 84.36 -18.76 -11.99
C GLU A 109 83.12 -19.19 -11.24
N THR A 110 82.50 -18.25 -10.54
CA THR A 110 81.25 -18.48 -9.79
C THR A 110 80.23 -17.49 -10.15
N MET A 111 78.99 -17.95 -10.14
CA MET A 111 77.76 -17.13 -10.37
C MET A 111 76.81 -17.45 -9.20
N SER A 112 76.27 -16.39 -8.59
CA SER A 112 75.18 -16.56 -7.61
C SER A 112 73.83 -16.53 -8.36
N PHE A 113 72.97 -17.44 -7.98
CA PHE A 113 71.56 -17.47 -8.49
C PHE A 113 70.65 -17.92 -7.35
N THR A 114 69.34 -17.61 -7.50
CA THR A 114 68.31 -17.98 -6.53
C THR A 114 67.20 -18.76 -7.22
N VAL A 115 66.81 -19.86 -6.60
CA VAL A 115 65.59 -20.59 -6.98
C VAL A 115 64.48 -20.16 -6.01
N ASP A 116 63.42 -19.59 -6.54
CA ASP A 116 62.22 -19.21 -5.80
C ASP A 116 60.98 -19.76 -6.51
N THR A 117 60.32 -20.71 -5.89
CA THR A 117 59.13 -21.39 -6.40
C THR A 117 57.90 -21.11 -5.55
N THR A 118 58.04 -20.28 -4.54
CA THR A 118 57.02 -20.01 -3.54
C THR A 118 56.37 -18.68 -3.83
N LEU A 119 55.03 -18.66 -3.77
CA LEU A 119 54.21 -17.47 -3.81
C LEU A 119 52.91 -17.74 -3.05
N SER A 120 52.59 -16.88 -2.12
CA SER A 120 51.36 -16.98 -1.33
C SER A 120 50.12 -16.82 -2.19
N VAL A 121 49.02 -17.53 -1.84
CA VAL A 121 47.73 -17.34 -2.49
C VAL A 121 47.13 -16.04 -1.98
N PRO A 122 46.91 -15.03 -2.83
CA PRO A 122 46.34 -13.75 -2.41
C PRO A 122 44.89 -13.89 -1.93
N LEU A 123 44.46 -12.97 -1.05
CA LEU A 123 43.09 -12.84 -0.57
C LEU A 123 42.56 -11.50 -1.00
N ILE A 124 41.24 -11.45 -1.23
CA ILE A 124 40.52 -10.22 -1.53
C ILE A 124 39.24 -10.14 -0.71
N ALA A 125 38.95 -8.98 -0.15
CA ALA A 125 37.73 -8.70 0.58
C ALA A 125 37.27 -7.28 0.30
N LEU A 126 35.95 -7.05 0.35
CA LEU A 126 35.36 -5.70 0.36
C LEU A 126 35.81 -4.98 1.65
N ASP A 127 36.22 -3.72 1.55
CA ASP A 127 36.52 -2.92 2.76
C ASP A 127 35.26 -2.78 3.60
N SER A 128 35.37 -3.09 4.88
CA SER A 128 34.23 -2.99 5.82
C SER A 128 33.64 -1.58 5.97
N ALA A 129 34.36 -0.55 5.53
CA ALA A 129 33.86 0.82 5.47
C ALA A 129 32.91 1.02 4.28
N ASP A 130 33.12 0.28 3.22
CA ASP A 130 32.31 0.33 1.98
C ASP A 130 31.25 -0.77 1.93
N ASP A 131 31.30 -1.76 2.84
CA ASP A 131 30.26 -2.77 3.06
C ASP A 131 29.09 -2.13 3.81
N SER A 132 28.17 -1.56 3.05
CA SER A 132 27.07 -0.73 3.55
C SER A 132 25.80 -1.56 3.82
N GLY A 133 24.89 -1.04 4.62
CA GLY A 133 23.67 -1.76 4.98
C GLY A 133 23.92 -2.94 5.91
N VAL A 134 23.67 -4.15 5.46
CA VAL A 134 23.92 -5.39 6.21
C VAL A 134 25.36 -5.81 5.99
N ARG A 135 26.16 -5.84 7.06
CA ARG A 135 27.60 -6.13 6.96
C ARG A 135 27.89 -7.60 6.70
N GLY A 136 28.83 -7.88 5.79
CA GLY A 136 29.34 -9.21 5.45
C GLY A 136 28.46 -9.96 4.44
N ASP A 137 27.58 -9.24 3.73
CA ASP A 137 26.75 -9.82 2.67
C ASP A 137 27.24 -9.50 1.24
N GLU A 138 28.38 -8.75 1.15
CA GLU A 138 29.01 -8.35 -0.09
C GLU A 138 28.07 -7.50 -1.00
N LEU A 139 27.13 -6.79 -0.39
CA LEU A 139 26.22 -5.87 -1.04
C LEU A 139 26.53 -4.44 -0.60
N THR A 140 26.66 -3.52 -1.54
CA THR A 140 27.07 -2.15 -1.22
C THR A 140 26.35 -1.10 -2.06
N ARG A 141 25.99 0.03 -1.45
CA ARG A 141 25.55 1.25 -2.15
C ARG A 141 26.71 2.13 -2.63
N VAL A 142 27.94 1.77 -2.29
CA VAL A 142 29.12 2.53 -2.70
C VAL A 142 29.43 2.18 -4.16
N ASN A 143 29.31 3.13 -5.06
CA ASN A 143 29.55 2.92 -6.50
C ASN A 143 31.06 2.87 -6.87
N ARG A 144 31.96 3.14 -5.91
CA ARG A 144 33.41 2.99 -6.07
C ARG A 144 33.98 2.30 -4.85
N PRO A 145 33.62 1.01 -4.64
CA PRO A 145 34.03 0.29 -3.44
C PRO A 145 35.52 0.00 -3.44
N THR A 146 36.11 0.06 -2.27
CA THR A 146 37.51 -0.30 -2.03
C THR A 146 37.59 -1.77 -1.63
N PHE A 147 38.56 -2.48 -2.21
CA PHE A 147 38.88 -3.87 -1.89
C PHE A 147 40.22 -3.93 -1.25
N LEU A 148 40.35 -4.63 -0.15
CA LEU A 148 41.58 -4.91 0.54
C LEU A 148 42.16 -6.21 0.01
N LEU A 149 43.47 -6.19 -0.28
CA LEU A 149 44.21 -7.36 -0.77
C LEU A 149 45.22 -7.76 0.28
N ASP A 150 45.06 -8.96 0.78
CA ASP A 150 45.94 -9.52 1.83
C ASP A 150 46.70 -10.71 1.32
N ASN A 151 47.71 -11.18 2.10
CA ASN A 151 48.57 -12.29 1.79
C ASN A 151 49.38 -12.07 0.48
N ILE A 152 49.84 -10.86 0.24
CA ILE A 152 50.70 -10.48 -0.86
C ILE A 152 52.14 -10.46 -0.33
N ASP A 153 53.00 -11.28 -0.96
CA ASP A 153 54.42 -11.38 -0.58
C ASP A 153 55.20 -10.11 -0.93
N ASN A 154 56.30 -9.84 -0.24
CA ASN A 154 57.06 -8.60 -0.38
C ASN A 154 57.78 -8.46 -1.72
N ASP A 155 58.02 -9.60 -2.40
CA ASP A 155 58.62 -9.72 -3.72
C ASP A 155 57.62 -9.72 -4.87
N ALA A 156 56.33 -9.46 -4.54
CA ALA A 156 55.29 -9.29 -5.53
C ALA A 156 55.60 -8.14 -6.49
N ARG A 157 55.77 -8.42 -7.76
CA ARG A 157 56.07 -7.48 -8.84
C ARG A 157 54.85 -6.92 -9.53
N HIS A 158 53.91 -7.79 -9.84
CA HIS A 158 52.67 -7.40 -10.49
C HIS A 158 51.48 -7.90 -9.69
N VAL A 159 50.70 -6.97 -9.15
CA VAL A 159 49.44 -7.25 -8.48
C VAL A 159 48.31 -6.62 -9.31
N THR A 160 47.48 -7.47 -9.88
CA THR A 160 46.38 -7.08 -10.74
C THR A 160 45.06 -7.66 -10.24
N VAL A 161 43.97 -6.93 -10.47
CA VAL A 161 42.61 -7.39 -10.20
C VAL A 161 41.89 -7.52 -11.52
N GLU A 162 41.40 -8.70 -11.77
CA GLU A 162 40.52 -8.98 -12.87
C GLU A 162 39.07 -8.74 -12.37
N VAL A 163 38.35 -7.86 -13.04
CA VAL A 163 36.97 -7.49 -12.75
C VAL A 163 36.10 -7.97 -13.88
N GLN A 164 35.09 -8.76 -13.54
CA GLN A 164 34.07 -9.22 -14.48
C GLN A 164 32.71 -8.65 -14.09
N HIS A 165 32.04 -8.00 -15.05
CA HIS A 165 30.67 -7.53 -14.94
C HIS A 165 29.89 -7.94 -16.21
N GLY A 166 28.91 -8.82 -16.06
CA GLY A 166 28.20 -9.41 -17.19
C GLY A 166 29.16 -10.13 -18.14
N SER A 167 29.24 -9.69 -19.39
CA SER A 167 30.19 -10.21 -20.40
C SER A 167 31.50 -9.44 -20.49
N THR A 168 31.64 -8.34 -19.78
CA THR A 168 32.83 -7.47 -19.78
C THR A 168 33.84 -7.98 -18.76
N ARG A 169 35.10 -8.02 -19.17
CA ARG A 169 36.23 -8.41 -18.32
C ARG A 169 37.36 -7.42 -18.51
N GLU A 170 37.86 -6.90 -17.41
CA GLU A 170 38.97 -5.94 -17.39
C GLU A 170 40.03 -6.41 -16.38
N VAL A 171 41.29 -6.12 -16.70
CA VAL A 171 42.43 -6.38 -15.81
C VAL A 171 43.02 -5.03 -15.41
N LEU A 172 42.98 -4.74 -14.14
CA LEU A 172 43.33 -3.45 -13.57
C LEU A 172 44.48 -3.66 -12.54
N LYS A 173 45.31 -2.60 -12.37
CA LYS A 173 46.40 -2.65 -11.39
C LYS A 173 45.89 -2.33 -9.99
N ALA A 174 46.33 -3.14 -9.02
CA ALA A 174 46.20 -2.78 -7.62
C ALA A 174 47.23 -1.71 -7.21
N THR A 175 46.99 -1.03 -6.13
CA THR A 175 47.86 0.01 -5.56
C THR A 175 48.35 -0.40 -4.17
N GLN A 176 49.65 -0.20 -3.90
CA GLN A 176 50.18 -0.35 -2.58
C GLN A 176 50.20 1.00 -1.85
N GLY A 177 49.54 1.07 -0.72
CA GLY A 177 49.52 2.26 0.13
C GLY A 177 50.85 2.49 0.86
N ALA A 178 51.05 3.67 1.43
CA ALA A 178 52.23 4.04 2.19
C ALA A 178 52.47 3.14 3.44
N ASN A 179 51.44 2.45 3.90
CA ASN A 179 51.50 1.48 5.00
C ASN A 179 51.87 0.06 4.55
N GLY A 180 52.21 -0.12 3.27
CA GLY A 180 52.55 -1.43 2.67
C GLY A 180 51.37 -2.30 2.32
N ARG A 181 50.12 -1.86 2.59
CA ARG A 181 48.90 -2.63 2.25
C ARG A 181 48.51 -2.44 0.80
N TRP A 182 48.10 -3.49 0.17
CA TRP A 182 47.56 -3.49 -1.18
C TRP A 182 46.05 -3.29 -1.16
N SER A 183 45.56 -2.49 -2.08
CA SER A 183 44.14 -2.25 -2.27
C SER A 183 43.81 -2.03 -3.75
N PHE A 184 42.51 -2.18 -4.05
CA PHE A 184 41.96 -1.88 -5.35
C PHE A 184 40.71 -1.03 -5.17
N THR A 185 40.61 0.09 -5.89
CA THR A 185 39.41 0.92 -5.98
C THR A 185 39.18 1.25 -7.44
N PRO A 186 37.97 1.07 -7.99
CA PRO A 186 37.67 1.41 -9.37
C PRO A 186 37.98 2.87 -9.71
N ALA A 187 38.48 3.14 -10.92
CA ALA A 187 38.78 4.50 -11.37
C ALA A 187 37.52 5.33 -11.63
N GLY A 188 36.41 4.67 -12.00
CA GLY A 188 35.10 5.29 -12.26
C GLY A 188 34.01 4.60 -11.44
N ASP A 189 32.81 5.22 -11.45
CA ASP A 189 31.64 4.69 -10.79
C ASP A 189 31.17 3.40 -11.46
N TRP A 190 30.92 2.38 -10.65
CA TRP A 190 30.28 1.15 -11.11
C TRP A 190 28.76 1.34 -11.18
N ALA A 191 28.15 0.76 -12.20
CA ALA A 191 26.71 0.66 -12.31
C ALA A 191 26.17 -0.40 -11.34
N ASP A 192 24.87 -0.31 -11.02
CA ASP A 192 24.18 -1.33 -10.24
C ASP A 192 24.32 -2.71 -10.92
N GLY A 193 24.61 -3.73 -10.13
CA GLY A 193 24.79 -5.09 -10.61
C GLY A 193 25.90 -5.85 -9.91
N GLN A 194 26.08 -7.09 -10.36
CA GLN A 194 27.03 -8.02 -9.77
C GLN A 194 28.40 -7.93 -10.46
N TYR A 195 29.47 -7.86 -9.66
CA TYR A 195 30.86 -7.84 -10.05
C TYR A 195 31.58 -9.04 -9.44
N THR A 196 32.38 -9.73 -10.23
CA THR A 196 33.25 -10.80 -9.74
C THR A 196 34.71 -10.37 -9.89
N LEU A 197 35.47 -10.40 -8.80
CA LEU A 197 36.84 -9.96 -8.75
C LEU A 197 37.77 -11.14 -8.44
N THR A 198 38.93 -11.19 -9.13
CA THR A 198 39.97 -12.17 -8.89
C THR A 198 41.32 -11.45 -8.89
N VAL A 199 42.07 -11.60 -7.81
CA VAL A 199 43.44 -11.05 -7.71
C VAL A 199 44.41 -12.02 -8.36
N LYS A 200 45.31 -11.49 -9.21
CA LYS A 200 46.44 -12.21 -9.77
C LYS A 200 47.72 -11.52 -9.30
N VAL A 201 48.62 -12.29 -8.69
CA VAL A 201 49.96 -11.86 -8.27
C VAL A 201 51.01 -12.59 -9.07
N GLU A 202 52.04 -11.86 -9.50
CA GLU A 202 53.26 -12.36 -10.09
C GLU A 202 54.41 -11.78 -9.29
N ASP A 203 55.34 -12.63 -8.83
CA ASP A 203 56.55 -12.24 -8.09
C ASP A 203 57.73 -11.90 -9.01
N GLU A 204 58.87 -11.56 -8.42
CA GLU A 204 60.10 -11.25 -9.14
C GLU A 204 60.68 -12.49 -9.86
N ALA A 205 60.49 -13.71 -9.31
CA ALA A 205 60.87 -14.97 -9.94
C ALA A 205 59.94 -15.44 -11.07
N GLY A 206 58.77 -14.79 -11.26
CA GLY A 206 57.76 -15.14 -12.26
C GLY A 206 56.78 -16.23 -11.80
N ASN A 207 56.68 -16.51 -10.50
CA ASN A 207 55.59 -17.33 -9.99
C ASN A 207 54.26 -16.58 -10.08
N ILE A 208 53.18 -17.29 -10.34
CA ILE A 208 51.83 -16.72 -10.48
C ILE A 208 50.88 -17.44 -9.55
N ARG A 209 50.09 -16.67 -8.79
CA ARG A 209 48.99 -17.17 -7.97
C ARG A 209 47.74 -16.29 -8.18
N GLN A 210 46.60 -16.92 -7.97
CA GLN A 210 45.29 -16.23 -8.05
C GLN A 210 44.50 -16.49 -6.78
N SER A 211 43.70 -15.50 -6.38
CA SER A 211 42.72 -15.62 -5.29
C SER A 211 41.55 -16.51 -5.68
N ALA A 212 40.78 -16.96 -4.72
CA ALA A 212 39.40 -17.30 -4.94
C ALA A 212 38.64 -16.07 -5.48
N PRO A 213 37.62 -16.24 -6.35
CA PRO A 213 36.80 -15.13 -6.82
C PRO A 213 35.96 -14.58 -5.67
N LEU A 214 35.90 -13.25 -5.55
CA LEU A 214 34.97 -12.51 -4.70
C LEU A 214 33.85 -11.97 -5.57
N THR A 215 32.60 -12.20 -5.16
CA THR A 215 31.43 -11.63 -5.84
C THR A 215 30.84 -10.54 -4.95
N VAL A 216 30.70 -9.33 -5.50
CA VAL A 216 30.11 -8.15 -4.84
C VAL A 216 28.97 -7.63 -5.70
N THR A 217 27.90 -7.17 -5.08
CA THR A 217 26.79 -6.50 -5.75
C THR A 217 26.79 -5.02 -5.39
N VAL A 218 26.79 -4.17 -6.39
CA VAL A 218 26.57 -2.72 -6.23
C VAL A 218 25.09 -2.45 -6.45
N ASP A 219 24.46 -1.77 -5.51
CA ASP A 219 23.07 -1.33 -5.55
C ASP A 219 22.97 0.06 -4.92
N THR A 220 22.67 1.06 -5.73
CA THR A 220 22.71 2.47 -5.33
C THR A 220 21.31 3.08 -5.19
N GLN A 221 20.25 2.31 -5.38
CA GLN A 221 18.89 2.84 -5.46
C GLN A 221 17.89 1.99 -4.68
N THR A 222 16.92 2.66 -4.07
CA THR A 222 15.71 2.03 -3.54
C THR A 222 14.50 2.92 -3.78
N ALA A 223 13.31 2.39 -3.63
CA ALA A 223 12.06 3.11 -3.90
C ALA A 223 10.94 2.71 -2.94
N ILE A 224 9.90 3.55 -2.90
CA ILE A 224 8.58 3.22 -2.37
C ILE A 224 7.61 3.29 -3.55
N ASP A 225 7.11 2.14 -3.99
CA ASP A 225 6.24 2.03 -5.15
C ASP A 225 4.85 2.61 -4.87
N GLY A 226 4.30 2.34 -3.70
CA GLY A 226 2.98 2.81 -3.28
C GLY A 226 2.80 2.89 -1.78
N ILE A 227 1.92 3.81 -1.38
CA ILE A 227 1.37 3.91 -0.02
C ILE A 227 -0.14 3.95 -0.17
N GLU A 228 -0.86 3.13 0.57
CA GLU A 228 -2.31 2.99 0.55
C GLU A 228 -2.86 3.11 1.98
N LEU A 229 -3.94 3.88 2.13
CA LEU A 229 -4.80 3.85 3.31
C LEU A 229 -5.78 2.68 3.13
N VAL A 230 -5.64 1.61 3.93
CA VAL A 230 -6.39 0.36 3.74
C VAL A 230 -7.86 0.49 4.15
N ASN A 231 -8.10 1.13 5.30
CA ASN A 231 -9.45 1.42 5.81
C ASN A 231 -9.94 2.79 5.34
N ASP A 232 -9.81 3.03 4.03
CA ASP A 232 -10.34 4.18 3.30
C ASP A 232 -11.84 3.95 3.09
N HIS A 233 -12.63 4.44 4.04
CA HIS A 233 -14.08 4.25 4.07
C HIS A 233 -14.78 5.29 3.21
N GLY A 234 -16.05 5.05 2.88
CA GLY A 234 -16.83 5.96 2.04
C GLY A 234 -16.42 5.89 0.56
N ILE A 235 -15.81 6.94 0.04
CA ILE A 235 -15.31 6.98 -1.34
C ILE A 235 -13.89 6.44 -1.38
N SER A 236 -13.72 5.27 -1.98
CA SER A 236 -12.42 4.60 -2.07
C SER A 236 -11.42 5.38 -2.93
N GLY A 237 -10.21 5.58 -2.43
CA GLY A 237 -9.08 6.19 -3.14
C GLY A 237 -8.98 7.71 -2.96
N ASP A 238 -9.83 8.33 -2.13
CA ASP A 238 -9.74 9.76 -1.82
C ASP A 238 -8.92 10.06 -0.56
N ASN A 239 -8.51 9.01 0.18
CA ASN A 239 -7.78 9.09 1.43
C ASN A 239 -8.54 9.85 2.54
N LEU A 240 -9.85 9.80 2.52
CA LEU A 240 -10.74 10.33 3.53
C LEU A 240 -11.43 9.19 4.27
N THR A 241 -11.31 9.11 5.58
CA THR A 241 -11.82 7.98 6.36
C THR A 241 -12.41 8.41 7.68
N ASN A 242 -13.41 7.66 8.16
CA ASN A 242 -13.90 7.80 9.53
C ASN A 242 -13.18 6.90 10.55
N ALA A 243 -12.14 6.20 10.12
CA ALA A 243 -11.37 5.33 10.99
C ALA A 243 -10.36 6.13 11.83
N LEU A 244 -10.60 6.24 13.13
CA LEU A 244 -9.66 6.87 14.07
C LEU A 244 -8.32 6.14 14.17
N ARG A 245 -8.26 4.88 13.78
CA ARG A 245 -7.04 4.06 13.74
C ARG A 245 -6.74 3.65 12.30
N PRO A 246 -6.03 4.51 11.56
CA PRO A 246 -5.76 4.24 10.16
C PRO A 246 -4.83 3.04 9.99
N GLU A 247 -5.09 2.27 8.94
CA GLU A 247 -4.29 1.12 8.52
C GLU A 247 -3.61 1.45 7.21
N PHE A 248 -2.29 1.21 7.14
CA PHE A 248 -1.50 1.54 5.97
C PHE A 248 -0.85 0.31 5.37
N ARG A 249 -0.78 0.31 4.05
CA ARG A 249 -0.03 -0.66 3.26
C ARG A 249 1.01 0.06 2.42
N VAL A 250 2.26 -0.45 2.45
CA VAL A 250 3.36 0.11 1.68
C VAL A 250 3.93 -0.96 0.76
N THR A 251 4.05 -0.64 -0.50
CA THR A 251 4.64 -1.50 -1.53
C THR A 251 6.03 -0.98 -1.88
N THR A 252 7.01 -1.88 -1.92
CA THR A 252 8.41 -1.57 -2.18
C THR A 252 9.05 -2.64 -3.07
N PRO A 253 10.22 -2.40 -3.68
CA PRO A 253 11.06 -3.44 -4.24
C PRO A 253 11.35 -4.58 -3.26
N GLY A 254 11.69 -5.75 -3.80
CA GLY A 254 11.85 -6.97 -3.02
C GLY A 254 13.04 -6.97 -2.04
N ASP A 255 14.06 -6.17 -2.31
CA ASP A 255 15.32 -5.98 -1.57
C ASP A 255 15.20 -5.04 -0.37
N VAL A 256 14.07 -4.33 -0.22
CA VAL A 256 13.79 -3.53 0.96
C VAL A 256 13.67 -4.44 2.19
N ASN A 257 14.47 -4.15 3.21
CA ASN A 257 14.54 -4.92 4.44
C ASN A 257 13.91 -4.22 5.65
N THR A 258 13.69 -2.90 5.61
CA THR A 258 12.98 -2.16 6.65
C THR A 258 12.11 -1.06 6.05
N VAL A 259 10.90 -0.90 6.61
CA VAL A 259 10.01 0.23 6.34
C VAL A 259 9.58 0.81 7.67
N ARG A 260 9.73 2.12 7.83
CA ARG A 260 9.29 2.83 9.02
C ARG A 260 8.41 4.03 8.67
N LEU A 261 7.51 4.36 9.58
CA LEU A 261 6.50 5.37 9.39
C LEU A 261 6.59 6.44 10.49
N SER A 262 6.29 7.67 10.12
CA SER A 262 6.13 8.82 11.04
C SER A 262 4.87 9.59 10.65
N LEU A 263 4.09 9.97 11.64
CA LEU A 263 2.86 10.74 11.46
C LEU A 263 3.11 12.20 11.83
N ASP A 264 2.65 13.13 10.98
CA ASP A 264 2.69 14.59 11.18
C ASP A 264 4.07 15.16 11.57
N GLY A 265 5.13 14.50 11.08
CA GLY A 265 6.50 14.90 11.36
C GLY A 265 6.99 14.55 12.77
N ASP A 266 6.31 13.63 13.48
CA ASP A 266 6.82 13.11 14.75
C ASP A 266 8.22 12.52 14.56
N THR A 267 9.10 12.75 15.52
CA THR A 267 10.45 12.19 15.54
C THR A 267 10.47 10.70 15.93
N ASN A 268 9.37 10.19 16.47
CA ASN A 268 9.23 8.78 16.83
C ASN A 268 8.77 7.97 15.61
N TRP A 269 9.70 7.27 15.00
CA TRP A 269 9.43 6.38 13.90
C TRP A 269 8.97 5.01 14.38
N VAL A 270 7.99 4.43 13.70
CA VAL A 270 7.46 3.09 13.97
C VAL A 270 7.72 2.17 12.78
N ASN A 271 8.03 0.90 13.06
CA ASN A 271 8.35 -0.05 12.01
C ASN A 271 7.09 -0.75 11.50
N ALA A 272 6.96 -0.85 10.18
CA ALA A 272 5.99 -1.72 9.54
C ALA A 272 6.39 -3.20 9.62
N THR A 273 5.43 -4.07 9.47
CA THR A 273 5.63 -5.52 9.42
C THR A 273 5.43 -6.02 8.00
N LYS A 274 6.41 -6.79 7.48
CA LYS A 274 6.31 -7.39 6.15
C LYS A 274 5.46 -8.65 6.23
N ASN A 275 4.39 -8.72 5.43
CA ASN A 275 3.53 -9.91 5.36
C ASN A 275 4.12 -11.01 4.46
N ALA A 276 3.46 -12.17 4.38
CA ALA A 276 3.92 -13.30 3.57
C ALA A 276 3.95 -13.02 2.05
N ALA A 277 3.22 -12.01 1.58
CA ALA A 277 3.22 -11.57 0.18
C ALA A 277 4.31 -10.53 -0.13
N GLY A 278 5.11 -10.14 0.88
CA GLY A 278 6.17 -9.16 0.71
C GLY A 278 5.73 -7.70 0.83
N VAL A 279 4.48 -7.46 1.20
CA VAL A 279 3.91 -6.13 1.40
C VAL A 279 4.07 -5.71 2.85
N TRP A 280 4.36 -4.44 3.09
CA TRP A 280 4.52 -3.89 4.43
C TRP A 280 3.20 -3.34 4.94
N GLU A 281 2.83 -3.66 6.18
CA GLU A 281 1.57 -3.27 6.81
C GLU A 281 1.84 -2.64 8.17
N TYR A 282 1.06 -1.62 8.50
CA TYR A 282 1.06 -0.99 9.80
C TYR A 282 -0.33 -0.52 10.19
N ASN A 283 -0.81 -0.98 11.33
CA ASN A 283 -2.07 -0.54 11.94
C ASN A 283 -1.75 0.41 13.09
N TRP A 284 -2.26 1.65 12.99
CA TRP A 284 -2.00 2.65 14.02
C TRP A 284 -2.65 2.23 15.34
N PRO A 285 -1.89 2.08 16.44
CA PRO A 285 -2.40 1.46 17.67
C PRO A 285 -3.29 2.39 18.52
N GLY A 286 -3.16 3.69 18.33
CA GLY A 286 -3.90 4.73 19.04
C GLY A 286 -4.84 5.51 18.13
N ASP A 287 -5.79 6.23 18.71
CA ASP A 287 -6.66 7.12 17.96
C ASP A 287 -5.86 8.30 17.43
N VAL A 288 -5.95 8.53 16.13
CA VAL A 288 -5.45 9.72 15.44
C VAL A 288 -6.57 10.76 15.46
N GLY A 289 -6.25 12.02 15.67
CA GLY A 289 -7.23 13.09 15.79
C GLY A 289 -8.01 13.34 14.51
N GLU A 290 -9.07 14.10 14.65
CA GLU A 290 -9.88 14.62 13.55
C GLU A 290 -9.05 15.57 12.67
N GLY A 291 -9.22 15.54 11.35
CA GLY A 291 -8.62 16.48 10.42
C GLY A 291 -7.57 15.90 9.48
N LYS A 292 -6.77 16.78 8.88
CA LYS A 292 -5.74 16.42 7.89
C LYS A 292 -4.45 15.96 8.57
N HIS A 293 -3.89 14.88 8.06
CA HIS A 293 -2.66 14.26 8.52
C HIS A 293 -1.71 13.97 7.37
N THR A 294 -0.42 13.90 7.69
CA THR A 294 0.63 13.53 6.74
C THR A 294 1.40 12.32 7.27
N LEU A 295 1.26 11.20 6.60
CA LEU A 295 2.10 10.03 6.83
C LEU A 295 3.40 10.19 6.04
N THR A 296 4.55 10.06 6.71
CA THR A 296 5.87 9.95 6.09
C THR A 296 6.35 8.52 6.22
N VAL A 297 6.72 7.91 5.11
CA VAL A 297 7.26 6.55 5.03
C VAL A 297 8.69 6.62 4.58
N GLU A 298 9.58 5.88 5.25
CA GLU A 298 10.97 5.67 4.86
C GLU A 298 11.21 4.17 4.67
N ALA A 299 11.74 3.81 3.51
CA ALA A 299 12.17 2.46 3.19
C ALA A 299 13.71 2.40 3.15
N THR A 300 14.29 1.33 3.69
CA THR A 300 15.73 1.07 3.60
C THR A 300 15.91 -0.34 3.04
N ASP A 301 16.76 -0.49 2.01
CA ASP A 301 17.09 -1.76 1.41
C ASP A 301 18.26 -2.47 2.11
N ALA A 302 18.67 -3.61 1.58
CA ALA A 302 19.78 -4.39 2.12
C ALA A 302 21.14 -3.70 1.92
N ALA A 303 21.33 -2.96 0.81
CA ALA A 303 22.54 -2.17 0.56
C ALA A 303 22.63 -0.90 1.42
N GLY A 304 21.56 -0.53 2.13
CA GLY A 304 21.48 0.65 2.97
C GLY A 304 21.06 1.92 2.23
N ASN A 305 20.51 1.83 1.00
CA ASN A 305 19.86 2.98 0.36
C ASN A 305 18.56 3.30 1.08
N THR A 306 18.18 4.56 1.07
CA THR A 306 16.94 5.03 1.69
C THR A 306 16.07 5.79 0.70
N ALA A 307 14.77 5.53 0.72
CA ALA A 307 13.76 6.29 0.00
C ALA A 307 12.71 6.81 0.96
N THR A 308 12.20 8.01 0.72
CA THR A 308 11.14 8.62 1.53
C THR A 308 9.98 9.04 0.64
N ARG A 309 8.75 8.77 1.09
CA ARG A 309 7.51 9.19 0.42
C ARG A 309 6.45 9.56 1.44
N THR A 310 5.56 10.50 1.08
CA THR A 310 4.46 10.94 1.93
C THR A 310 3.11 10.57 1.35
N LEU A 311 2.13 10.38 2.24
CA LEU A 311 0.70 10.26 1.95
C LEU A 311 -0.04 11.28 2.79
N GLU A 312 -0.82 12.16 2.16
CA GLU A 312 -1.80 13.00 2.87
C GLU A 312 -3.12 12.24 2.97
N PHE A 313 -3.73 12.25 4.14
CA PHE A 313 -5.04 11.67 4.39
C PHE A 313 -5.82 12.52 5.39
N THR A 314 -7.13 12.31 5.47
CA THR A 314 -8.01 13.04 6.37
C THR A 314 -8.84 12.07 7.20
N ILE A 315 -8.94 12.33 8.50
CA ILE A 315 -9.89 11.65 9.37
C ILE A 315 -11.08 12.59 9.57
N ASP A 316 -12.27 12.10 9.26
CA ASP A 316 -13.54 12.77 9.47
C ASP A 316 -14.53 11.79 10.11
N THR A 317 -14.85 11.99 11.36
CA THR A 317 -15.78 11.15 12.13
C THR A 317 -17.09 11.87 12.42
N THR A 318 -17.26 13.06 11.88
CA THR A 318 -18.39 13.94 12.14
C THR A 318 -19.43 13.86 11.04
N LEU A 319 -20.69 13.74 11.41
CA LEU A 319 -21.83 13.86 10.51
C LEU A 319 -23.05 14.31 11.31
N SER A 320 -23.72 15.34 10.85
CA SER A 320 -24.92 15.88 11.49
C SER A 320 -26.10 14.90 11.41
N VAL A 321 -26.95 14.91 12.43
CA VAL A 321 -28.18 14.12 12.42
C VAL A 321 -29.22 14.83 11.54
N PRO A 322 -29.69 14.19 10.44
CA PRO A 322 -30.67 14.81 9.55
C PRO A 322 -32.03 14.97 10.24
N VAL A 323 -32.80 15.94 9.77
CA VAL A 323 -34.18 16.20 10.22
C VAL A 323 -35.11 16.12 9.03
N ILE A 324 -36.23 15.41 9.17
CA ILE A 324 -37.30 15.34 8.17
C ILE A 324 -38.60 15.89 8.77
N THR A 325 -39.29 16.72 7.99
CA THR A 325 -40.60 17.31 8.38
C THR A 325 -41.56 17.24 7.22
N LEU A 326 -42.87 17.05 7.51
CA LEU A 326 -43.92 17.21 6.52
C LEU A 326 -44.03 18.71 6.18
N ASP A 327 -44.13 19.03 4.87
CA ASP A 327 -44.29 20.40 4.44
C ASP A 327 -45.58 21.01 4.99
N SER A 328 -45.52 22.17 5.59
CA SER A 328 -46.66 22.83 6.25
C SER A 328 -47.82 23.16 5.30
N ALA A 329 -47.57 23.18 3.99
CA ALA A 329 -48.60 23.34 2.97
C ALA A 329 -49.40 22.05 2.75
N ASP A 330 -48.78 20.92 2.97
CA ASP A 330 -49.35 19.59 2.77
C ASP A 330 -49.87 18.96 4.08
N ASP A 331 -49.56 19.55 5.23
CA ASP A 331 -50.14 19.22 6.53
C ASP A 331 -51.53 19.82 6.63
N SER A 332 -52.48 19.09 6.05
CA SER A 332 -53.86 19.57 5.89
C SER A 332 -54.69 19.38 7.17
N GLY A 333 -55.80 20.08 7.31
CA GLY A 333 -56.62 19.99 8.51
C GLY A 333 -55.96 20.62 9.73
N ASN A 334 -55.68 19.83 10.75
CA ASN A 334 -54.99 20.28 11.96
C ASN A 334 -53.48 20.33 11.69
N ARG A 335 -52.88 21.50 11.82
CA ARG A 335 -51.44 21.66 11.56
C ARG A 335 -50.57 21.15 12.66
N GLY A 336 -49.53 20.41 12.31
CA GLY A 336 -48.50 19.88 13.23
C GLY A 336 -48.85 18.53 13.81
N ASP A 337 -49.92 17.87 13.35
CA ASP A 337 -50.27 16.51 13.77
C ASP A 337 -49.80 15.42 12.78
N ASN A 338 -49.23 15.82 11.63
CA ASN A 338 -48.76 14.96 10.54
C ASN A 338 -49.89 14.06 9.94
N VAL A 339 -51.15 14.51 10.00
CA VAL A 339 -52.27 13.84 9.36
C VAL A 339 -52.67 14.66 8.15
N THR A 340 -52.72 14.04 6.97
CA THR A 340 -52.95 14.78 5.72
C THR A 340 -53.94 14.10 4.77
N SER A 341 -54.72 14.91 4.09
CA SER A 341 -55.55 14.46 2.94
C SER A 341 -54.77 14.49 1.61
N VAL A 342 -53.53 14.98 1.62
CA VAL A 342 -52.69 15.05 0.44
C VAL A 342 -52.07 13.69 0.17
N ARG A 343 -52.36 13.11 -1.01
CA ARG A 343 -51.86 11.77 -1.39
C ARG A 343 -50.41 11.74 -1.87
N SER A 344 -49.82 12.87 -2.17
CA SER A 344 -48.40 12.99 -2.53
C SER A 344 -47.79 14.16 -1.75
N PRO A 345 -47.67 14.01 -0.39
CA PRO A 345 -47.20 15.08 0.43
C PRO A 345 -45.70 15.33 0.22
N GLY A 346 -45.29 16.60 0.29
CA GLY A 346 -43.89 17.01 0.28
C GLY A 346 -43.25 16.94 1.64
N PHE A 347 -41.97 16.65 1.67
CA PHE A 347 -41.17 16.59 2.90
C PHE A 347 -39.89 17.39 2.70
N THR A 348 -39.61 18.28 3.65
CA THR A 348 -38.36 19.02 3.71
C THR A 348 -37.35 18.27 4.59
N ILE A 349 -36.11 18.13 4.09
CA ILE A 349 -35.01 17.51 4.82
C ILE A 349 -33.97 18.58 5.09
N GLU A 350 -33.58 18.72 6.37
CA GLU A 350 -32.65 19.73 6.84
C GLU A 350 -31.49 19.10 7.59
N ASN A 351 -30.49 19.92 7.93
CA ASN A 351 -29.30 19.53 8.70
C ASN A 351 -28.46 18.46 7.98
N ILE A 352 -28.28 18.64 6.66
CA ILE A 352 -27.43 17.81 5.81
C ILE A 352 -26.12 18.55 5.60
N ASP A 353 -25.01 17.91 5.99
CA ASP A 353 -23.68 18.47 5.85
C ASP A 353 -23.25 18.59 4.37
N PRO A 354 -22.40 19.57 4.02
CA PRO A 354 -22.01 19.81 2.62
C PRO A 354 -21.25 18.66 1.96
N ASP A 355 -20.62 17.80 2.74
CA ASP A 355 -19.85 16.62 2.34
C ASP A 355 -20.69 15.34 2.28
N ALA A 356 -22.00 15.46 2.50
CA ALA A 356 -22.92 14.34 2.34
C ALA A 356 -22.81 13.77 0.91
N ASN A 357 -22.45 12.51 0.82
CA ASN A 357 -22.28 11.78 -0.43
C ASN A 357 -23.60 11.16 -0.90
N ARG A 358 -24.38 10.62 0.05
CA ARG A 358 -25.63 9.94 -0.24
C ARG A 358 -26.69 10.25 0.79
N VAL A 359 -27.86 10.67 0.31
CA VAL A 359 -29.04 10.93 1.14
C VAL A 359 -30.18 10.06 0.64
N THR A 360 -30.75 9.25 1.51
CA THR A 360 -31.88 8.36 1.19
C THR A 360 -33.00 8.52 2.19
N VAL A 361 -34.24 8.29 1.74
CA VAL A 361 -35.43 8.20 2.60
C VAL A 361 -35.91 6.75 2.58
N GLN A 362 -35.95 6.14 3.74
CA GLN A 362 -36.60 4.86 3.96
C GLN A 362 -38.07 5.11 4.33
N ILE A 363 -38.98 4.48 3.61
CA ILE A 363 -40.43 4.61 3.78
C ILE A 363 -40.98 3.25 4.18
N ALA A 364 -41.55 3.14 5.36
CA ALA A 364 -42.22 1.93 5.85
C ALA A 364 -43.74 2.14 5.81
N HIS A 365 -44.48 1.16 5.26
CA HIS A 365 -45.93 1.13 5.20
C HIS A 365 -46.42 -0.31 5.12
N ASP A 366 -47.39 -0.69 5.94
CA ASP A 366 -48.05 -2.00 5.96
C ASP A 366 -47.06 -3.18 5.95
N GLY A 367 -45.99 -3.10 6.79
CA GLY A 367 -44.97 -4.16 6.91
C GLY A 367 -43.97 -4.24 5.74
N SER A 368 -44.11 -3.38 4.73
CA SER A 368 -43.18 -3.22 3.61
C SER A 368 -42.30 -1.99 3.84
N SER A 369 -41.06 -2.04 3.32
CA SER A 369 -40.13 -0.91 3.35
C SER A 369 -39.49 -0.71 1.98
N ARG A 370 -39.34 0.54 1.56
CA ARG A 370 -38.57 0.92 0.36
C ARG A 370 -37.63 2.05 0.69
N GLU A 371 -36.52 2.13 -0.04
CA GLU A 371 -35.53 3.19 0.04
C GLU A 371 -35.56 4.02 -1.26
N VAL A 372 -35.50 5.33 -1.14
CA VAL A 372 -35.48 6.28 -2.26
C VAL A 372 -34.24 7.18 -2.06
N GLU A 373 -33.37 7.20 -3.07
CA GLU A 373 -32.22 8.11 -3.09
C GLU A 373 -32.68 9.49 -3.55
N LEU A 374 -32.21 10.52 -2.85
CA LEU A 374 -32.59 11.91 -3.11
C LEU A 374 -31.49 12.65 -3.85
N THR A 375 -31.90 13.62 -4.62
CA THR A 375 -31.04 14.61 -5.26
C THR A 375 -31.40 16.00 -4.79
N GLN A 376 -30.41 16.85 -4.61
CA GLN A 376 -30.61 18.23 -4.21
C GLN A 376 -31.21 19.05 -5.37
N THR A 377 -32.26 19.77 -5.10
CA THR A 377 -32.90 20.66 -6.10
C THR A 377 -32.87 22.09 -5.58
N GLY A 378 -32.25 23.00 -6.33
CA GLY A 378 -32.14 24.40 -5.92
C GLY A 378 -31.42 24.62 -4.58
N GLY A 379 -30.50 23.73 -4.21
CA GLY A 379 -29.77 23.79 -2.96
C GLY A 379 -30.54 23.27 -1.73
N ARG A 380 -31.66 22.58 -1.96
CA ARG A 380 -32.49 22.01 -0.88
C ARG A 380 -32.69 20.52 -1.09
N TRP A 381 -32.76 19.77 0.00
CA TRP A 381 -33.16 18.39 0.02
C TRP A 381 -34.66 18.30 0.27
N HIS A 382 -35.38 17.68 -0.66
CA HIS A 382 -36.82 17.55 -0.62
C HIS A 382 -37.22 16.18 -1.15
N PHE A 383 -38.23 15.59 -0.53
CA PHE A 383 -38.84 14.34 -0.98
C PHE A 383 -40.32 14.53 -1.27
N THR A 384 -40.80 14.02 -2.39
CA THR A 384 -42.20 13.86 -2.71
C THR A 384 -42.38 12.46 -3.30
N PRO A 385 -43.41 11.69 -2.88
CA PRO A 385 -43.68 10.38 -3.44
C PRO A 385 -43.92 10.41 -4.95
N ASP A 386 -43.28 9.46 -5.68
CA ASP A 386 -43.47 9.32 -7.14
C ASP A 386 -44.88 8.91 -7.55
N SER A 387 -45.64 8.32 -6.64
CA SER A 387 -47.03 7.90 -6.82
C SER A 387 -47.85 8.26 -5.60
N ALA A 388 -49.14 8.52 -5.84
CA ALA A 388 -50.11 8.81 -4.77
C ALA A 388 -50.14 7.67 -3.73
N TRP A 389 -50.02 8.04 -2.47
CA TRP A 389 -50.14 7.13 -1.35
C TRP A 389 -51.62 6.76 -1.11
N THR A 390 -51.82 5.57 -0.58
CA THR A 390 -53.11 5.08 -0.08
C THR A 390 -53.30 5.56 1.35
N ASP A 391 -54.58 5.60 1.79
CA ASP A 391 -54.87 5.89 3.18
C ASP A 391 -54.17 4.89 4.10
N GLY A 392 -53.54 5.39 5.17
CA GLY A 392 -52.77 4.57 6.12
C GLY A 392 -51.64 5.35 6.78
N SER A 393 -50.89 4.66 7.63
CA SER A 393 -49.74 5.21 8.35
C SER A 393 -48.45 4.90 7.61
N TYR A 394 -47.61 5.91 7.46
CA TYR A 394 -46.27 5.85 6.86
C TYR A 394 -45.26 6.32 7.87
N THR A 395 -44.12 5.58 7.97
CA THR A 395 -42.96 6.01 8.80
C THR A 395 -41.80 6.30 7.85
N LEU A 396 -41.26 7.51 7.93
CA LEU A 396 -40.15 7.98 7.12
C LEU A 396 -38.90 8.12 8.00
N THR A 397 -37.77 7.59 7.51
CA THR A 397 -36.46 7.78 8.15
C THR A 397 -35.45 8.20 7.09
N VAL A 398 -34.76 9.33 7.30
CA VAL A 398 -33.67 9.77 6.44
C VAL A 398 -32.38 9.11 6.88
N LYS A 399 -31.64 8.55 5.94
CA LYS A 399 -30.27 8.08 6.12
C LYS A 399 -29.35 8.99 5.30
N VAL A 400 -28.29 9.47 5.94
CA VAL A 400 -27.21 10.24 5.30
C VAL A 400 -25.92 9.49 5.45
N GLU A 401 -25.12 9.47 4.41
CA GLU A 401 -23.76 8.95 4.36
C GLU A 401 -22.86 10.03 3.76
N ASP A 402 -21.72 10.32 4.39
CA ASP A 402 -20.74 11.31 3.89
C ASP A 402 -19.61 10.65 3.07
N ASN A 403 -18.68 11.47 2.62
CA ASN A 403 -17.54 11.00 1.85
C ASN A 403 -16.56 10.12 2.67
N ALA A 404 -16.48 10.33 3.99
CA ALA A 404 -15.65 9.53 4.89
C ALA A 404 -16.29 8.19 5.29
N GLY A 405 -17.58 7.98 4.94
CA GLY A 405 -18.34 6.77 5.28
C GLY A 405 -19.04 6.84 6.63
N ASN A 406 -19.18 8.02 7.24
CA ASN A 406 -20.05 8.18 8.40
C ASN A 406 -21.51 8.03 7.99
N ILE A 407 -22.32 7.44 8.87
CA ILE A 407 -23.75 7.23 8.63
C ILE A 407 -24.54 7.79 9.80
N ARG A 408 -25.59 8.58 9.49
CA ARG A 408 -26.57 9.08 10.46
C ARG A 408 -27.98 8.87 9.96
N TYR A 409 -28.88 8.69 10.91
CA TYR A 409 -30.31 8.52 10.68
C TYR A 409 -31.08 9.64 11.38
N SER A 410 -32.16 10.12 10.75
CA SER A 410 -33.13 10.99 11.43
C SER A 410 -33.89 10.22 12.49
N THR A 411 -34.52 10.95 13.39
CA THR A 411 -35.67 10.39 14.10
C THR A 411 -36.75 10.02 13.08
N PRO A 412 -37.42 8.85 13.23
CA PRO A 412 -38.54 8.50 12.36
C PRO A 412 -39.66 9.54 12.44
N LEU A 413 -40.20 9.91 11.28
CA LEU A 413 -41.40 10.75 11.16
C LEU A 413 -42.58 9.87 10.80
N ASP A 414 -43.60 9.84 11.66
CA ASP A 414 -44.85 9.17 11.40
C ASP A 414 -45.83 10.14 10.75
N VAL A 415 -46.43 9.74 9.62
CA VAL A 415 -47.41 10.50 8.85
C VAL A 415 -48.60 9.61 8.56
N LYS A 416 -49.82 10.12 8.74
CA LYS A 416 -51.08 9.45 8.35
C LYS A 416 -51.65 10.12 7.14
N VAL A 417 -51.84 9.38 6.06
CA VAL A 417 -52.66 9.81 4.92
C VAL A 417 -54.06 9.36 5.16
N ASP A 418 -55.01 10.30 5.08
CA ASP A 418 -56.42 10.06 5.29
C ASP A 418 -57.23 10.98 4.36
N THR A 419 -57.87 10.40 3.37
CA THR A 419 -58.54 11.16 2.31
C THR A 419 -60.04 11.08 2.38
N HIS A 420 -60.62 10.46 3.43
CA HIS A 420 -62.02 10.22 3.55
C HIS A 420 -62.54 10.45 4.96
N THR A 421 -63.70 11.09 5.05
CA THR A 421 -64.49 11.11 6.29
C THR A 421 -65.95 10.78 6.01
N SER A 422 -66.71 10.46 7.03
CA SER A 422 -68.13 10.10 6.86
C SER A 422 -68.98 10.46 8.08
N ILE A 423 -70.28 10.48 7.88
CA ILE A 423 -71.27 10.56 8.96
C ILE A 423 -71.97 9.21 9.03
N ASN A 424 -71.70 8.45 10.08
CA ASN A 424 -72.22 7.12 10.28
C ASN A 424 -73.74 7.18 10.52
N HIS A 425 -74.17 8.01 11.51
CA HIS A 425 -75.57 8.12 11.87
C HIS A 425 -75.89 9.51 12.41
N ILE A 426 -77.10 9.94 12.15
CA ILE A 426 -77.72 11.14 12.77
C ILE A 426 -79.02 10.67 13.41
N GLU A 427 -79.17 10.93 14.68
CA GLU A 427 -80.30 10.52 15.52
C GLU A 427 -80.97 11.75 16.10
N LEU A 428 -82.32 11.80 16.04
CA LEU A 428 -83.15 12.70 16.83
C LEU A 428 -83.37 12.07 18.18
N VAL A 429 -82.65 12.55 19.21
CA VAL A 429 -82.57 11.90 20.58
C VAL A 429 -83.94 11.97 21.26
N ASN A 430 -84.67 13.06 21.16
CA ASN A 430 -86.01 13.24 21.71
C ASN A 430 -87.10 12.89 20.66
N ASP A 431 -86.94 11.76 19.99
CA ASP A 431 -87.93 11.14 19.09
C ASP A 431 -89.01 10.50 19.92
N ASN A 432 -90.11 11.26 20.17
CA ASN A 432 -91.16 10.92 21.07
C ASN A 432 -92.28 10.19 20.35
N GLY A 433 -92.78 9.14 20.97
CA GLY A 433 -93.91 8.36 20.39
C GLY A 433 -93.45 7.07 19.73
N VAL A 434 -93.34 7.02 18.41
CA VAL A 434 -92.82 5.82 17.70
C VAL A 434 -91.32 6.01 17.49
N PRO A 435 -90.46 5.14 18.00
CA PRO A 435 -89.04 5.30 17.81
C PRO A 435 -88.65 5.25 16.33
N ASP A 436 -87.62 6.04 15.95
CA ASP A 436 -86.95 6.07 14.63
C ASP A 436 -87.83 6.60 13.47
N ASP A 437 -88.97 7.29 13.76
CA ASP A 437 -89.79 7.91 12.73
C ASP A 437 -89.43 9.40 12.54
N ASN A 438 -88.50 9.92 13.32
CA ASN A 438 -88.03 11.32 13.29
C ASN A 438 -89.15 12.33 13.51
N LEU A 439 -90.18 11.96 14.31
CA LEU A 439 -91.29 12.81 14.68
C LEU A 439 -91.21 13.13 16.17
N THR A 440 -91.19 14.37 16.54
CA THR A 440 -91.11 14.79 17.93
C THR A 440 -92.13 15.83 18.31
N ASN A 441 -92.60 15.84 19.54
CA ASN A 441 -93.40 16.90 20.11
C ASN A 441 -92.59 17.98 20.83
N GLU A 442 -91.25 17.83 20.83
CA GLU A 442 -90.31 18.77 21.46
C GLU A 442 -89.92 19.88 20.52
N MET A 443 -90.25 21.14 20.85
CA MET A 443 -89.89 22.32 20.04
C MET A 443 -88.37 22.62 20.07
N ARG A 444 -87.58 21.99 20.99
CA ARG A 444 -86.11 22.07 21.07
C ARG A 444 -85.50 20.71 20.83
N PRO A 445 -85.39 20.35 19.54
CA PRO A 445 -84.86 19.03 19.18
C PRO A 445 -83.44 18.84 19.62
N GLN A 446 -83.15 17.60 20.06
CA GLN A 446 -81.82 17.16 20.46
C GLN A 446 -81.31 16.14 19.44
N PHE A 447 -80.07 16.33 18.98
CA PHE A 447 -79.50 15.46 17.98
C PHE A 447 -78.19 14.81 18.54
N ARG A 448 -78.00 13.54 18.17
CA ARG A 448 -76.77 12.80 18.33
C ARG A 448 -76.25 12.46 16.95
N VAL A 449 -74.94 12.77 16.71
CA VAL A 449 -74.23 12.45 15.46
C VAL A 449 -73.15 11.50 15.78
N THR A 450 -73.10 10.34 15.09
CA THR A 450 -72.04 9.35 15.21
C THR A 450 -71.19 9.40 13.97
N VAL A 451 -69.85 9.54 14.18
CA VAL A 451 -68.82 9.74 13.14
C VAL A 451 -67.60 8.91 13.44
N PRO A 452 -66.62 8.78 12.52
CA PRO A 452 -65.30 8.24 12.82
C PRO A 452 -64.60 8.98 13.97
N GLU A 453 -63.71 8.30 14.69
CA GLU A 453 -63.04 8.83 15.91
C GLU A 453 -62.09 10.01 15.60
N ASP A 454 -61.63 10.18 14.37
CA ASP A 454 -60.73 11.25 13.89
C ASP A 454 -61.45 12.52 13.45
N VAL A 455 -62.77 12.54 13.49
CA VAL A 455 -63.54 13.76 13.27
C VAL A 455 -63.30 14.76 14.40
N THR A 456 -62.91 15.97 14.04
CA THR A 456 -62.52 17.03 14.99
C THR A 456 -63.56 18.13 15.10
N VAL A 457 -64.44 18.29 14.07
CA VAL A 457 -65.50 19.29 14.05
C VAL A 457 -66.78 18.68 13.51
N VAL A 458 -67.88 18.88 14.21
CA VAL A 458 -69.24 18.58 13.73
C VAL A 458 -70.07 19.83 13.84
N ARG A 459 -70.67 20.28 12.74
CA ARG A 459 -71.53 21.46 12.70
C ARG A 459 -72.86 21.14 12.05
N LEU A 460 -73.86 21.84 12.52
CA LEU A 460 -75.24 21.60 12.10
C LEU A 460 -75.84 22.90 11.55
N SER A 461 -76.69 22.79 10.52
CA SER A 461 -77.50 23.88 9.95
C SER A 461 -78.94 23.42 9.76
N LEU A 462 -79.86 24.22 10.15
CA LEU A 462 -81.28 23.92 10.04
C LEU A 462 -81.90 24.62 8.84
N ASP A 463 -82.70 23.89 8.08
CA ASP A 463 -83.53 24.38 6.92
C ASP A 463 -82.71 25.19 5.88
N GLY A 464 -81.46 24.89 5.73
CA GLY A 464 -80.60 25.56 4.76
C GLY A 464 -80.36 27.06 5.08
N SER A 465 -80.51 27.47 6.33
CA SER A 465 -80.36 28.89 6.74
C SER A 465 -78.95 29.46 6.45
N GLY A 466 -77.94 28.60 6.28
CA GLY A 466 -76.53 29.01 6.17
C GLY A 466 -75.88 29.32 7.52
N ASP A 467 -76.63 29.35 8.59
CA ASP A 467 -76.14 29.49 9.99
C ASP A 467 -75.72 28.12 10.50
N TRP A 468 -74.40 27.95 10.66
CA TRP A 468 -73.77 26.72 11.20
C TRP A 468 -73.49 26.84 12.67
N VAL A 469 -73.90 25.83 13.44
CA VAL A 469 -73.62 25.70 14.87
C VAL A 469 -72.81 24.48 15.14
N ASN A 470 -71.87 24.55 16.07
CA ASN A 470 -71.00 23.43 16.43
C ASN A 470 -71.69 22.50 17.47
N ALA A 471 -71.62 21.21 17.21
CA ALA A 471 -71.96 20.20 18.21
C ALA A 471 -70.87 20.12 19.26
N THR A 472 -71.22 19.54 20.41
CA THR A 472 -70.32 19.27 21.52
C THR A 472 -69.98 17.78 21.51
N ALA A 473 -68.68 17.45 21.65
CA ALA A 473 -68.23 16.06 21.75
C ALA A 473 -68.92 15.34 22.92
N GLY A 474 -69.41 14.14 22.67
CA GLY A 474 -69.99 13.25 23.69
C GLY A 474 -68.94 12.59 24.60
N ALA A 475 -69.40 11.78 25.49
CA ALA A 475 -68.52 10.99 26.39
C ALA A 475 -67.78 9.85 25.65
N THR A 476 -68.36 9.38 24.58
CA THR A 476 -67.81 8.33 23.69
C THR A 476 -67.15 9.00 22.50
N LYS A 477 -65.93 8.55 22.14
CA LYS A 477 -65.27 9.01 20.91
C LYS A 477 -66.13 8.76 19.69
N GLY A 478 -66.16 9.71 18.78
CA GLY A 478 -66.98 9.63 17.57
C GLY A 478 -68.47 9.95 17.82
N GLU A 479 -68.90 10.34 19.03
CA GLU A 479 -70.24 10.78 19.36
C GLU A 479 -70.24 12.28 19.60
N TRP A 480 -71.19 13.00 18.95
CA TRP A 480 -71.35 14.42 19.07
C TRP A 480 -72.80 14.76 19.36
N ASN A 481 -73.07 15.70 20.26
CA ASN A 481 -74.40 16.03 20.69
C ASN A 481 -74.69 17.51 20.48
N TYR A 482 -75.93 17.81 20.09
CA TYR A 482 -76.38 19.17 19.98
C TYR A 482 -77.86 19.29 20.43
N SER A 483 -78.13 20.21 21.32
CA SER A 483 -79.49 20.55 21.73
C SER A 483 -79.80 21.94 21.16
N TRP A 484 -80.89 22.05 20.40
CA TRP A 484 -81.32 23.36 19.83
C TRP A 484 -81.68 24.31 20.95
N PRO A 485 -81.12 25.52 21.04
CA PRO A 485 -81.27 26.37 22.25
C PRO A 485 -82.60 27.16 22.21
N SER A 486 -83.28 27.33 21.07
CA SER A 486 -84.49 28.03 20.86
C SER A 486 -85.57 27.14 20.24
N ASP A 487 -86.80 27.52 20.41
CA ASP A 487 -87.95 26.82 19.80
C ASP A 487 -87.80 26.81 18.27
N VAL A 488 -87.91 25.62 17.68
CA VAL A 488 -88.04 25.40 16.22
C VAL A 488 -89.49 25.31 15.93
N GLY A 489 -89.93 25.85 14.79
CA GLY A 489 -91.31 25.90 14.45
C GLY A 489 -91.94 24.55 14.22
N GLU A 490 -93.32 24.57 14.19
CA GLU A 490 -94.10 23.38 13.75
C GLU A 490 -93.84 23.03 12.30
N GLY A 491 -93.76 21.74 12.01
CA GLY A 491 -93.72 21.30 10.63
C GLY A 491 -92.54 20.44 10.27
N LYS A 492 -92.26 20.32 8.99
CA LYS A 492 -91.11 19.56 8.44
C LYS A 492 -89.85 20.42 8.45
N HIS A 493 -88.76 19.84 8.93
CA HIS A 493 -87.47 20.48 8.98
C HIS A 493 -86.43 19.56 8.36
N VAL A 494 -85.30 20.15 7.87
CA VAL A 494 -84.12 19.45 7.35
C VAL A 494 -82.91 19.88 8.20
N LEU A 495 -82.39 18.96 8.94
CA LEU A 495 -81.06 19.12 9.62
C LEU A 495 -79.99 18.75 8.61
N THR A 496 -79.07 19.65 8.29
CA THR A 496 -77.85 19.37 7.55
C THR A 496 -76.69 19.31 8.55
N VAL A 497 -75.95 18.19 8.59
CA VAL A 497 -74.78 17.99 9.39
C VAL A 497 -73.56 17.99 8.47
N GLU A 498 -72.52 18.71 8.83
CA GLU A 498 -71.22 18.70 8.20
C GLU A 498 -70.18 18.32 9.23
N VAL A 499 -69.30 17.43 8.85
CA VAL A 499 -68.16 16.99 9.68
C VAL A 499 -66.85 17.30 9.01
N THR A 500 -65.83 17.58 9.81
CA THR A 500 -64.46 17.74 9.37
C THR A 500 -63.57 16.87 10.24
N ASP A 501 -62.71 16.04 9.62
CA ASP A 501 -61.76 15.19 10.36
C ASP A 501 -60.41 15.92 10.62
N ALA A 502 -59.43 15.21 11.21
CA ALA A 502 -58.11 15.73 11.50
C ALA A 502 -57.33 16.06 10.21
N ALA A 503 -57.50 15.29 9.15
CA ALA A 503 -56.87 15.51 7.85
C ALA A 503 -57.52 16.65 7.05
N GLY A 504 -58.65 17.22 7.50
CA GLY A 504 -59.41 18.29 6.85
C GLY A 504 -60.40 17.81 5.79
N ASN A 505 -60.68 16.50 5.69
CA ASN A 505 -61.74 16.00 4.84
C ASN A 505 -63.09 16.41 5.40
N THR A 506 -64.06 16.66 4.51
CA THR A 506 -65.42 17.05 4.89
C THR A 506 -66.45 16.09 4.34
N ALA A 507 -67.52 15.83 5.10
CA ALA A 507 -68.68 15.09 4.65
C ALA A 507 -69.96 15.75 5.15
N THR A 508 -71.01 15.69 4.36
CA THR A 508 -72.31 16.26 4.70
C THR A 508 -73.39 15.19 4.59
N LYS A 509 -74.37 15.23 5.51
CA LYS A 509 -75.55 14.36 5.51
C LYS A 509 -76.72 15.11 6.07
N ALA A 510 -77.90 14.88 5.52
CA ALA A 510 -79.16 15.50 5.97
C ALA A 510 -80.01 14.45 6.71
N LEU A 511 -80.80 14.96 7.68
CA LEU A 511 -81.86 14.25 8.37
C LEU A 511 -83.13 15.04 8.21
N ASP A 512 -84.16 14.46 7.60
CA ASP A 512 -85.53 15.00 7.60
C ASP A 512 -86.20 14.63 8.93
N PHE A 513 -86.80 15.62 9.62
CA PHE A 513 -87.52 15.39 10.86
C PHE A 513 -88.75 16.29 10.89
N ARG A 514 -89.71 16.01 11.77
CA ARG A 514 -90.91 16.77 11.92
C ARG A 514 -91.20 17.09 13.40
N ILE A 515 -91.57 18.31 13.62
CA ILE A 515 -92.15 18.77 14.91
C ILE A 515 -93.63 18.79 14.78
N ASP A 516 -94.33 18.08 15.67
CA ASP A 516 -95.83 18.11 15.75
C ASP A 516 -96.24 18.12 17.23
N THR A 517 -96.55 19.28 17.75
CA THR A 517 -96.98 19.51 19.12
C THR A 517 -98.52 19.52 19.29
N ARG A 518 -99.23 19.30 18.16
CA ARG A 518 -100.65 19.41 18.19
C ARG A 518 -101.33 18.05 18.19
N LEU A 519 -102.11 17.83 19.23
CA LEU A 519 -103.04 16.75 19.26
C LEU A 519 -104.50 17.35 19.18
N SER A 520 -105.27 16.87 18.27
CA SER A 520 -106.69 17.27 18.21
C SER A 520 -107.45 16.72 19.40
N GLU A 521 -108.23 17.57 20.01
CA GLU A 521 -109.07 17.07 21.11
C GLU A 521 -109.99 15.97 20.56
N PRO A 522 -109.97 14.80 21.20
CA PRO A 522 -110.92 13.77 20.84
C PRO A 522 -112.33 14.21 21.14
N VAL A 523 -113.24 14.17 20.17
CA VAL A 523 -114.64 14.41 20.40
C VAL A 523 -115.32 13.05 20.59
N ILE A 524 -115.92 12.87 21.78
CA ILE A 524 -116.78 11.73 22.07
C ILE A 524 -118.23 12.15 21.78
N THR A 525 -118.84 11.50 20.86
CA THR A 525 -120.25 11.69 20.56
C THR A 525 -120.96 10.36 20.84
N LEU A 526 -122.11 10.45 21.54
CA LEU A 526 -123.04 9.31 21.69
C LEU A 526 -123.61 8.99 20.30
N ASN A 527 -123.58 7.70 19.95
CA ASN A 527 -124.19 7.24 18.68
C ASN A 527 -125.65 7.59 18.68
N SER A 528 -126.15 8.30 17.68
CA SER A 528 -127.53 8.71 17.55
C SER A 528 -128.56 7.58 17.61
N ALA A 529 -128.15 6.33 17.39
CA ALA A 529 -129.01 5.16 17.54
C ALA A 529 -129.25 4.74 19.01
N ASP A 530 -128.32 5.10 19.95
CA ASP A 530 -128.35 4.81 21.37
C ASP A 530 -128.79 6.00 22.25
N ASP A 531 -129.02 7.17 21.58
CA ASP A 531 -129.56 8.35 22.18
C ASP A 531 -131.12 8.21 22.23
N THR A 532 -131.63 7.56 23.25
CA THR A 532 -133.05 7.10 23.35
C THR A 532 -133.99 8.11 23.99
N GLY A 533 -133.59 9.26 24.38
CA GLY A 533 -134.37 10.29 25.03
C GLY A 533 -134.70 11.42 24.03
N VAL A 534 -134.31 12.65 24.39
CA VAL A 534 -134.31 13.77 23.53
C VAL A 534 -133.06 13.77 22.66
N PRO A 535 -133.12 13.67 21.34
CA PRO A 535 -131.91 13.55 20.50
C PRO A 535 -131.01 14.76 20.65
N GLY A 536 -129.71 14.48 21.09
CA GLY A 536 -128.60 15.47 21.25
C GLY A 536 -128.40 15.98 22.66
N ASP A 537 -129.05 15.37 23.68
CA ASP A 537 -128.83 15.77 25.11
C ASP A 537 -127.76 14.94 25.87
N GLY A 538 -127.17 13.96 25.21
CA GLY A 538 -126.12 13.09 25.81
C GLY A 538 -126.61 12.20 26.86
#